data_0753b03b4827c35648ea9d9081d0764c
#
_entry.id   0753b03b4827c35648ea9d9081d0764c
#
_cell.length_a   1.000
_cell.length_b   1.000
_cell.length_c   1.000
_cell.angle_alpha   90.00
_cell.angle_beta   90.00
_cell.angle_gamma   90.00
#
_symmetry.space_group_name_H-M   'P 1'
#
loop_
_entity.id
_entity.type
_entity.pdbx_description
1 polymer ?
#
loop_
_entity_poly.entity_id
_entity_poly.type
_entity_poly.pdbx_seq_one_letter_code
_entity_poly.pdbx_strand_id
1 'polypeptide(L)'
;MRRFILWAALCSLVPAVGALAQNKANDPAIMTIAGKDIPVSEFLFIALKDSGVDLNNKKSLDDFVTLFKNFKLKVADAIAGKYDQTENFRNELRDYEIQLRASYLSDKAGEARAIHEIYERSKVIPTFSDIVFPLPEETVSKDTVAVYKRAKAAYDRIQRGESYDKVGQELAEGKGDTAFFDHVDYIYPLQLMKSLENTVYNMKVGQIVGPVRSPAGYHILRLEKLTPNPGRIRVAHIMVGTNSEDPDTVALLQRANEIYDRLKQGESFSALVNAYSIDAKSRNNDGILPYFSLGDMVRPFEEAAFALKDTGDISRPVRTRYGYHIIKLLDRRPLPPYEEMEKSYYTTMRQGDRNFELFKSYDEKEKKKYGYVFYPEAYAELQRLCDDYFPTDTNFYNRAKQMNKTLMHLNGIDFPQSEFAEYLHRYPYSTKTYSGDFLSEIYQLFIRDIVNELERRELEKNHPEMEQLMKEYSDGILLFNISYDRVWSHPIEEQPKLEAEWLKELNGKYKVKIHQKVLNNLKQYLPVATKK
;
A
#
# COMPACT_ATOMS: atom_id res chain seq x y z
N MET A 1 -4.26 -24.78 25.21
CA MET A 1 -4.76 -23.41 24.96
C MET A 1 -3.93 -22.59 23.95
N ARG A 2 -2.61 -22.48 24.06
CA ARG A 2 -1.77 -21.75 23.07
C ARG A 2 -1.80 -22.28 21.62
N ARG A 3 -2.20 -23.52 21.36
CA ARG A 3 -2.23 -24.12 20.01
C ARG A 3 -3.42 -23.68 19.14
N PHE A 4 -4.54 -23.21 19.71
CA PHE A 4 -5.71 -22.78 18.95
C PHE A 4 -5.66 -21.31 18.48
N ILE A 5 -4.94 -20.43 19.19
CA ILE A 5 -4.79 -19.00 18.81
C ILE A 5 -3.89 -18.84 17.58
N LEU A 6 -3.04 -19.83 17.25
CA LEU A 6 -2.15 -19.83 16.09
C LEU A 6 -2.86 -20.17 14.75
N TRP A 7 -4.13 -20.58 14.78
CA TRP A 7 -4.88 -21.01 13.58
C TRP A 7 -5.40 -19.86 12.72
N ALA A 8 -5.65 -18.70 13.29
CA ALA A 8 -6.14 -17.53 12.55
C ALA A 8 -5.04 -16.75 11.77
N ALA A 9 -3.76 -17.06 12.00
CA ALA A 9 -2.64 -16.27 11.49
C ALA A 9 -1.84 -16.92 10.33
N LEU A 10 -2.20 -18.15 9.89
CA LEU A 10 -1.43 -18.87 8.85
C LEU A 10 -2.21 -19.02 7.53
N CYS A 11 -2.48 -17.89 6.88
CA CYS A 11 -2.94 -17.86 5.48
C CYS A 11 -1.79 -17.94 4.46
N SER A 12 -0.63 -18.52 4.81
CA SER A 12 0.47 -18.66 3.85
C SER A 12 0.83 -20.13 3.63
N LEU A 13 0.70 -20.56 2.35
CA LEU A 13 1.31 -21.70 1.71
C LEU A 13 0.71 -23.09 1.98
N VAL A 14 -0.20 -23.55 1.12
CA VAL A 14 -0.21 -24.98 0.77
C VAL A 14 -0.68 -25.21 -0.68
N PRO A 15 0.21 -25.45 -1.65
CA PRO A 15 -0.17 -25.91 -2.99
C PRO A 15 -0.80 -27.31 -3.02
N ALA A 16 -0.70 -28.09 -1.91
CA ALA A 16 -1.20 -29.48 -1.85
C ALA A 16 -2.70 -29.60 -1.53
N VAL A 17 -3.37 -28.53 -1.12
CA VAL A 17 -4.76 -28.56 -0.64
C VAL A 17 -5.79 -28.45 -1.76
N GLY A 18 -5.44 -27.86 -2.90
CA GLY A 18 -6.32 -27.76 -4.08
C GLY A 18 -6.80 -29.11 -4.63
N ALA A 19 -6.05 -30.18 -4.41
CA ALA A 19 -6.42 -31.51 -4.87
C ALA A 19 -7.53 -32.21 -4.04
N LEU A 20 -7.80 -31.75 -2.81
CA LEU A 20 -8.87 -32.30 -1.96
C LEU A 20 -10.26 -31.84 -2.40
N ALA A 21 -10.37 -30.64 -2.97
CA ALA A 21 -11.64 -30.05 -3.34
C ALA A 21 -12.22 -30.58 -4.68
N GLN A 22 -11.43 -31.30 -5.47
CA GLN A 22 -11.84 -31.76 -6.82
C GLN A 22 -12.75 -32.99 -6.83
N ASN A 23 -12.94 -33.69 -5.70
CA ASN A 23 -13.63 -34.97 -5.70
C ASN A 23 -14.97 -34.96 -4.91
N LYS A 24 -15.84 -33.97 -5.20
CA LYS A 24 -17.20 -33.90 -4.58
C LYS A 24 -18.06 -35.17 -4.78
N ALA A 25 -17.74 -36.02 -5.76
CA ALA A 25 -18.51 -37.23 -6.04
C ALA A 25 -18.22 -38.38 -5.02
N ASN A 26 -17.15 -38.32 -4.24
CA ASN A 26 -16.76 -39.32 -3.26
C ASN A 26 -16.21 -38.68 -1.98
N ASP A 27 -17.05 -37.86 -1.33
CA ASP A 27 -16.70 -37.16 -0.08
C ASP A 27 -17.64 -37.57 1.06
N PRO A 28 -17.47 -38.81 1.58
CA PRO A 28 -18.37 -39.34 2.60
C PRO A 28 -18.20 -38.62 3.93
N ALA A 29 -19.26 -38.64 4.74
CA ALA A 29 -19.19 -38.10 6.09
C ALA A 29 -18.20 -38.88 6.95
N ILE A 30 -17.27 -38.14 7.60
CA ILE A 30 -16.38 -38.72 8.62
C ILE A 30 -17.04 -38.75 10.00
N MET A 31 -17.89 -37.78 10.26
CA MET A 31 -18.74 -37.73 11.45
C MET A 31 -20.05 -36.97 11.18
N THR A 32 -21.06 -37.27 12.00
CA THR A 32 -22.32 -36.54 12.03
C THR A 32 -22.47 -35.92 13.41
N ILE A 33 -22.67 -34.58 13.48
CA ILE A 33 -22.85 -33.82 14.73
C ILE A 33 -24.13 -32.97 14.61
N ALA A 34 -24.99 -33.06 15.62
CA ALA A 34 -26.26 -32.33 15.64
C ALA A 34 -27.13 -32.56 14.38
N GLY A 35 -27.06 -33.75 13.79
CA GLY A 35 -27.77 -34.11 12.57
C GLY A 35 -27.15 -33.63 11.27
N LYS A 36 -26.02 -32.92 11.30
CA LYS A 36 -25.27 -32.46 10.13
C LYS A 36 -24.08 -33.36 9.86
N ASP A 37 -23.93 -33.81 8.63
CA ASP A 37 -22.80 -34.58 8.16
C ASP A 37 -21.60 -33.66 7.90
N ILE A 38 -20.43 -34.07 8.40
CA ILE A 38 -19.16 -33.40 8.21
C ILE A 38 -18.34 -34.27 7.25
N PRO A 39 -17.99 -33.74 6.05
CA PRO A 39 -17.31 -34.55 5.04
C PRO A 39 -15.85 -34.83 5.41
N VAL A 40 -15.30 -35.91 4.85
CA VAL A 40 -13.89 -36.30 5.09
C VAL A 40 -12.93 -35.24 4.53
N SER A 41 -13.28 -34.55 3.47
CA SER A 41 -12.49 -33.47 2.90
C SER A 41 -12.24 -32.34 3.89
N GLU A 42 -13.26 -31.94 4.66
CA GLU A 42 -13.15 -30.90 5.68
C GLU A 42 -12.24 -31.31 6.84
N PHE A 43 -12.35 -32.55 7.27
CA PHE A 43 -11.48 -33.11 8.29
C PHE A 43 -10.01 -33.17 7.84
N LEU A 44 -9.76 -33.66 6.63
CA LEU A 44 -8.42 -33.75 6.06
C LEU A 44 -7.84 -32.35 5.76
N PHE A 45 -8.65 -31.42 5.33
CA PHE A 45 -8.21 -30.03 5.10
C PHE A 45 -7.60 -29.41 6.35
N ILE A 46 -8.23 -29.62 7.50
CA ILE A 46 -7.74 -29.09 8.78
C ILE A 46 -6.56 -29.93 9.28
N ALA A 47 -6.65 -31.29 9.20
CA ALA A 47 -5.60 -32.17 9.65
C ALA A 47 -4.26 -31.97 8.95
N LEU A 48 -4.29 -31.71 7.62
CA LEU A 48 -3.08 -31.55 6.81
C LEU A 48 -2.41 -30.18 7.00
N LYS A 49 -3.12 -29.20 7.54
CA LYS A 49 -2.54 -27.88 7.90
C LYS A 49 -1.79 -27.92 9.24
N ASP A 50 -2.14 -28.83 10.13
CA ASP A 50 -1.49 -28.97 11.43
C ASP A 50 -0.27 -29.90 11.33
N SER A 51 0.93 -29.31 11.32
CA SER A 51 2.20 -30.06 11.27
C SER A 51 2.42 -31.01 12.47
N GLY A 52 1.62 -30.89 13.52
CA GLY A 52 1.66 -31.79 14.70
C GLY A 52 0.79 -33.04 14.56
N VAL A 53 0.01 -33.17 13.47
CA VAL A 53 -0.89 -34.31 13.24
C VAL A 53 -0.24 -35.32 12.30
N ASP A 54 0.02 -36.53 12.84
CA ASP A 54 0.45 -37.66 12.04
C ASP A 54 -0.74 -38.64 11.85
N LEU A 55 -1.33 -38.60 10.66
CA LEU A 55 -2.46 -39.43 10.27
C LEU A 55 -2.11 -40.96 10.19
N ASN A 56 -0.83 -41.34 10.19
CA ASN A 56 -0.38 -42.72 10.23
C ASN A 56 -0.19 -43.23 11.65
N ASN A 57 -0.11 -42.33 12.63
CA ASN A 57 0.00 -42.70 14.03
C ASN A 57 -1.40 -42.74 14.68
N LYS A 58 -1.82 -43.93 15.15
CA LYS A 58 -3.15 -44.12 15.71
C LYS A 58 -3.46 -43.16 16.87
N LYS A 59 -2.52 -42.97 17.78
CA LYS A 59 -2.71 -42.06 18.92
C LYS A 59 -2.89 -40.59 18.46
N SER A 60 -2.03 -40.15 17.54
CA SER A 60 -2.14 -38.80 16.97
C SER A 60 -3.48 -38.59 16.26
N LEU A 61 -3.93 -39.57 15.50
CA LEU A 61 -5.23 -39.55 14.84
C LEU A 61 -6.39 -39.50 15.84
N ASP A 62 -6.40 -40.37 16.85
CA ASP A 62 -7.45 -40.42 17.89
C ASP A 62 -7.52 -39.10 18.68
N ASP A 63 -6.38 -38.53 19.02
CA ASP A 63 -6.27 -37.26 19.71
C ASP A 63 -6.84 -36.13 18.81
N PHE A 64 -6.50 -36.14 17.52
CA PHE A 64 -7.01 -35.15 16.56
C PHE A 64 -8.52 -35.30 16.30
N VAL A 65 -9.03 -36.52 16.17
CA VAL A 65 -10.48 -36.82 16.07
C VAL A 65 -11.24 -36.23 17.26
N THR A 66 -10.69 -36.40 18.47
CA THR A 66 -11.29 -35.83 19.68
C THR A 66 -11.30 -34.32 19.66
N LEU A 67 -10.19 -33.72 19.26
CA LEU A 67 -10.04 -32.28 19.15
C LEU A 67 -11.01 -31.70 18.12
N PHE A 68 -11.05 -32.29 16.92
CA PHE A 68 -11.93 -31.88 15.83
C PHE A 68 -13.42 -32.04 16.20
N LYS A 69 -13.77 -33.14 16.85
CA LYS A 69 -15.14 -33.34 17.38
C LYS A 69 -15.53 -32.22 18.36
N ASN A 70 -14.66 -31.89 19.31
CA ASN A 70 -14.94 -30.84 20.30
C ASN A 70 -15.07 -29.46 19.64
N PHE A 71 -14.22 -29.18 18.65
CA PHE A 71 -14.33 -27.98 17.81
C PHE A 71 -15.70 -27.88 17.14
N LYS A 72 -16.13 -28.94 16.45
CA LYS A 72 -17.42 -28.94 15.73
C LYS A 72 -18.63 -28.92 16.66
N LEU A 73 -18.53 -29.48 17.87
CA LEU A 73 -19.57 -29.34 18.88
C LEU A 73 -19.78 -27.89 19.32
N LYS A 74 -18.68 -27.15 19.54
CA LYS A 74 -18.74 -25.72 19.89
C LYS A 74 -19.31 -24.86 18.77
N VAL A 75 -18.92 -25.15 17.52
CA VAL A 75 -19.48 -24.48 16.35
C VAL A 75 -20.99 -24.77 16.24
N ALA A 76 -21.42 -25.99 16.44
CA ALA A 76 -22.84 -26.34 16.44
C ALA A 76 -23.63 -25.60 17.54
N ASP A 77 -23.03 -25.40 18.71
CA ASP A 77 -23.62 -24.62 19.80
C ASP A 77 -23.70 -23.13 19.48
N ALA A 78 -22.66 -22.56 18.82
CA ALA A 78 -22.67 -21.18 18.35
C ALA A 78 -23.78 -20.94 17.33
N ILE A 79 -23.97 -21.85 16.37
CA ILE A 79 -25.06 -21.76 15.39
C ILE A 79 -26.42 -21.86 16.08
N ALA A 80 -26.59 -22.80 17.02
CA ALA A 80 -27.81 -22.91 17.81
C ALA A 80 -28.12 -21.65 18.64
N GLY A 81 -27.07 -20.95 19.11
CA GLY A 81 -27.13 -19.67 19.78
C GLY A 81 -27.26 -18.46 18.86
N LYS A 82 -27.37 -18.66 17.52
CA LYS A 82 -27.53 -17.62 16.48
C LYS A 82 -26.34 -16.65 16.37
N TYR A 83 -25.13 -17.06 16.74
CA TYR A 83 -23.90 -16.26 16.58
C TYR A 83 -23.61 -15.97 15.11
N ASP A 84 -24.01 -16.87 14.18
CA ASP A 84 -23.92 -16.72 12.74
C ASP A 84 -24.84 -15.62 12.17
N GLN A 85 -25.81 -15.14 12.97
CA GLN A 85 -26.76 -14.11 12.58
C GLN A 85 -26.40 -12.72 13.11
N THR A 86 -25.33 -12.58 13.90
CA THR A 86 -24.88 -11.30 14.44
C THR A 86 -24.28 -10.42 13.32
N GLU A 87 -24.43 -9.11 13.45
CA GLU A 87 -23.87 -8.16 12.50
C GLU A 87 -22.33 -8.24 12.48
N ASN A 88 -21.71 -8.38 13.66
CA ASN A 88 -20.26 -8.53 13.78
C ASN A 88 -19.74 -9.74 13.00
N PHE A 89 -20.37 -10.90 13.14
CA PHE A 89 -20.02 -12.11 12.40
C PHE A 89 -20.10 -11.90 10.88
N ARG A 90 -21.20 -11.28 10.40
CA ARG A 90 -21.40 -11.05 8.96
C ARG A 90 -20.36 -10.07 8.40
N ASN A 91 -20.06 -9.02 9.14
CA ASN A 91 -19.05 -8.04 8.74
C ASN A 91 -17.65 -8.67 8.68
N GLU A 92 -17.24 -9.38 9.71
CA GLU A 92 -15.94 -10.04 9.79
C GLU A 92 -15.77 -11.11 8.69
N LEU A 93 -16.79 -11.91 8.44
CA LEU A 93 -16.76 -12.92 7.38
C LEU A 93 -16.69 -12.28 5.99
N ARG A 94 -17.44 -11.21 5.75
CA ARG A 94 -17.38 -10.44 4.49
C ARG A 94 -16.02 -9.82 4.26
N ASP A 95 -15.43 -9.22 5.29
CA ASP A 95 -14.10 -8.60 5.19
C ASP A 95 -13.02 -9.65 4.87
N TYR A 96 -13.12 -10.83 5.48
CA TYR A 96 -12.24 -11.95 5.14
C TYR A 96 -12.44 -12.44 3.71
N GLU A 97 -13.69 -12.59 3.25
CA GLU A 97 -14.00 -12.96 1.88
C GLU A 97 -13.37 -11.99 0.87
N ILE A 98 -13.50 -10.67 1.11
CA ILE A 98 -12.89 -9.65 0.26
C ILE A 98 -11.37 -9.82 0.22
N GLN A 99 -10.72 -10.03 1.38
CA GLN A 99 -9.26 -10.22 1.45
C GLN A 99 -8.82 -11.52 0.76
N LEU A 100 -9.54 -12.61 0.98
CA LEU A 100 -9.26 -13.89 0.34
C LEU A 100 -9.37 -13.79 -1.18
N ARG A 101 -10.47 -13.24 -1.70
CA ARG A 101 -10.68 -13.03 -3.15
C ARG A 101 -9.60 -12.12 -3.74
N ALA A 102 -9.21 -11.06 -3.04
CA ALA A 102 -8.17 -10.14 -3.51
C ALA A 102 -6.81 -10.84 -3.75
N SER A 103 -6.51 -11.90 -3.01
CA SER A 103 -5.27 -12.66 -3.20
C SER A 103 -5.21 -13.43 -4.54
N TYR A 104 -6.38 -13.82 -5.05
CA TYR A 104 -6.52 -14.49 -6.35
C TYR A 104 -6.67 -13.50 -7.51
N LEU A 105 -7.20 -12.30 -7.24
CA LEU A 105 -7.42 -11.23 -8.22
C LEU A 105 -6.19 -10.31 -8.31
N SER A 106 -5.01 -10.89 -8.37
CA SER A 106 -3.74 -10.15 -8.43
C SER A 106 -2.64 -10.92 -9.16
N ASP A 107 -1.69 -10.20 -9.75
CA ASP A 107 -0.43 -10.76 -10.24
C ASP A 107 0.71 -10.33 -9.30
N LYS A 108 1.01 -11.18 -8.32
CA LYS A 108 2.06 -10.90 -7.31
C LYS A 108 3.43 -10.62 -7.92
N ALA A 109 3.76 -11.29 -9.02
CA ALA A 109 5.02 -11.04 -9.73
C ALA A 109 5.01 -9.67 -10.42
N GLY A 110 3.86 -9.24 -10.96
CA GLY A 110 3.67 -7.92 -11.54
C GLY A 110 3.74 -6.81 -10.48
N GLU A 111 3.06 -6.99 -9.36
CA GLU A 111 3.11 -6.08 -8.22
C GLU A 111 4.56 -5.92 -7.73
N ALA A 112 5.27 -7.03 -7.50
CA ALA A 112 6.67 -7.00 -7.03
C ALA A 112 7.60 -6.25 -8.01
N ARG A 113 7.40 -6.41 -9.33
CA ARG A 113 8.17 -5.64 -10.33
C ARG A 113 7.91 -4.13 -10.24
N ALA A 114 6.64 -3.73 -10.09
CA ALA A 114 6.28 -2.33 -9.95
C ALA A 114 6.87 -1.70 -8.68
N ILE A 115 6.83 -2.43 -7.56
CA ILE A 115 7.42 -1.98 -6.29
C ILE A 115 8.95 -1.92 -6.38
N HIS A 116 9.57 -2.92 -7.03
CA HIS A 116 11.02 -2.95 -7.20
C HIS A 116 11.52 -1.76 -8.05
N GLU A 117 10.75 -1.29 -9.04
CA GLU A 117 11.08 -0.07 -9.77
C GLU A 117 11.17 1.15 -8.85
N ILE A 118 10.24 1.29 -7.91
CA ILE A 118 10.26 2.36 -6.90
C ILE A 118 11.49 2.24 -6.00
N TYR A 119 11.84 1.03 -5.58
CA TYR A 119 13.06 0.80 -4.81
C TYR A 119 14.33 1.19 -5.59
N GLU A 120 14.43 0.84 -6.87
CA GLU A 120 15.56 1.26 -7.70
C GLU A 120 15.68 2.79 -7.80
N ARG A 121 14.55 3.49 -7.94
CA ARG A 121 14.50 4.96 -7.90
C ARG A 121 14.99 5.51 -6.56
N SER A 122 14.70 4.84 -5.45
CA SER A 122 15.10 5.30 -4.11
C SER A 122 16.61 5.31 -3.85
N LYS A 123 17.40 4.66 -4.72
CA LYS A 123 18.87 4.67 -4.63
C LYS A 123 19.49 6.01 -5.00
N VAL A 124 18.73 6.87 -5.68
CA VAL A 124 19.17 8.22 -6.05
C VAL A 124 18.09 9.24 -5.68
N ILE A 125 18.51 10.44 -5.35
CA ILE A 125 17.65 11.55 -4.91
C ILE A 125 17.85 12.70 -5.89
N PRO A 126 16.85 13.02 -6.73
CA PRO A 126 16.91 14.15 -7.66
C PRO A 126 16.77 15.49 -6.95
N THR A 127 17.44 16.49 -7.52
CA THR A 127 17.21 17.91 -7.30
C THR A 127 16.93 18.53 -8.67
N PHE A 128 15.87 19.30 -8.80
CA PHE A 128 15.46 19.89 -10.07
C PHE A 128 14.81 21.26 -9.89
N SER A 129 14.77 22.04 -10.96
CA SER A 129 13.99 23.28 -11.04
C SER A 129 12.75 23.06 -11.89
N ASP A 130 11.66 23.75 -11.56
CA ASP A 130 10.37 23.64 -12.21
C ASP A 130 9.78 25.02 -12.53
N ILE A 131 9.38 25.23 -13.78
CA ILE A 131 8.54 26.36 -14.19
C ILE A 131 7.12 25.81 -14.35
N VAL A 132 6.22 26.18 -13.44
CA VAL A 132 4.85 25.65 -13.36
C VAL A 132 3.86 26.64 -13.93
N PHE A 133 3.07 26.21 -14.90
CA PHE A 133 1.92 26.91 -15.45
C PHE A 133 0.66 26.29 -14.86
N PRO A 134 0.08 26.86 -13.80
CA PRO A 134 -1.00 26.24 -13.06
C PRO A 134 -2.29 26.17 -13.88
N LEU A 135 -3.06 25.15 -13.61
CA LEU A 135 -4.43 24.99 -14.10
C LEU A 135 -5.38 24.82 -12.91
N PRO A 136 -6.56 25.43 -12.95
CA PRO A 136 -7.62 25.17 -11.97
C PRO A 136 -8.02 23.70 -11.94
N GLU A 137 -8.53 23.26 -10.80
CA GLU A 137 -9.16 21.95 -10.67
C GLU A 137 -10.38 21.83 -11.61
N GLU A 138 -10.69 20.61 -12.06
CA GLU A 138 -11.84 20.33 -12.94
C GLU A 138 -11.85 21.11 -14.26
N THR A 139 -10.65 21.48 -14.76
CA THR A 139 -10.52 22.21 -16.03
C THR A 139 -10.94 21.31 -17.20
N VAL A 140 -11.79 21.83 -18.08
CA VAL A 140 -12.16 21.16 -19.33
C VAL A 140 -11.01 21.21 -20.34
N SER A 141 -10.98 20.23 -21.27
CA SER A 141 -9.81 20.05 -22.16
C SER A 141 -9.47 21.29 -22.99
N LYS A 142 -10.46 22.02 -23.50
CA LYS A 142 -10.22 23.22 -24.31
C LYS A 142 -9.51 24.34 -23.56
N ASP A 143 -9.78 24.47 -22.24
CA ASP A 143 -9.20 25.54 -21.42
C ASP A 143 -7.72 25.23 -21.07
N THR A 144 -7.33 23.96 -21.12
CA THR A 144 -5.92 23.57 -20.96
C THR A 144 -5.06 24.03 -22.14
N VAL A 145 -5.64 24.20 -23.34
CA VAL A 145 -4.91 24.55 -24.58
C VAL A 145 -4.22 25.90 -24.47
N ALA A 146 -4.88 26.90 -23.86
CA ALA A 146 -4.29 28.24 -23.69
C ALA A 146 -3.03 28.18 -22.80
N VAL A 147 -3.12 27.45 -21.68
CA VAL A 147 -1.99 27.28 -20.74
C VAL A 147 -0.87 26.44 -21.38
N TYR A 148 -1.21 25.38 -22.12
CA TYR A 148 -0.23 24.61 -22.89
C TYR A 148 0.55 25.48 -23.89
N LYS A 149 -0.14 26.35 -24.65
CA LYS A 149 0.51 27.27 -25.61
C LYS A 149 1.50 28.22 -24.93
N ARG A 150 1.17 28.72 -23.73
CA ARG A 150 2.07 29.56 -22.93
C ARG A 150 3.29 28.76 -22.47
N ALA A 151 3.09 27.57 -21.88
CA ALA A 151 4.17 26.71 -21.46
C ALA A 151 5.07 26.31 -22.65
N LYS A 152 4.47 25.98 -23.81
CA LYS A 152 5.20 25.67 -25.05
C LYS A 152 6.02 26.85 -25.55
N ALA A 153 5.47 28.06 -25.53
CA ALA A 153 6.19 29.27 -25.94
C ALA A 153 7.40 29.53 -25.03
N ALA A 154 7.27 29.35 -23.73
CA ALA A 154 8.37 29.48 -22.79
C ALA A 154 9.45 28.40 -23.04
N TYR A 155 9.03 27.13 -23.22
CA TYR A 155 9.93 26.04 -23.56
C TYR A 155 10.70 26.34 -24.87
N ASP A 156 10.02 26.84 -25.90
CA ASP A 156 10.65 27.18 -27.19
C ASP A 156 11.67 28.34 -27.07
N ARG A 157 11.45 29.31 -26.17
CA ARG A 157 12.44 30.35 -25.83
C ARG A 157 13.73 29.72 -25.29
N ILE A 158 13.57 28.79 -24.32
CA ILE A 158 14.67 28.05 -23.69
C ILE A 158 15.42 27.22 -24.74
N GLN A 159 14.69 26.49 -25.60
CA GLN A 159 15.30 25.68 -26.66
C GLN A 159 16.07 26.53 -27.71
N ARG A 160 15.71 27.80 -27.88
CA ARG A 160 16.45 28.79 -28.73
C ARG A 160 17.66 29.39 -28.03
N GLY A 161 17.97 29.00 -26.78
CA GLY A 161 19.17 29.39 -26.06
C GLY A 161 18.96 30.49 -25.01
N GLU A 162 17.72 30.90 -24.71
CA GLU A 162 17.47 31.75 -23.55
C GLU A 162 17.75 30.97 -22.24
N SER A 163 18.28 31.70 -21.25
CA SER A 163 18.55 31.07 -19.94
C SER A 163 17.26 30.60 -19.29
N TYR A 164 17.26 29.35 -18.84
CA TYR A 164 16.14 28.72 -18.10
C TYR A 164 15.74 29.55 -16.87
N ASP A 165 16.75 29.97 -16.07
CA ASP A 165 16.52 30.75 -14.84
C ASP A 165 15.95 32.12 -15.15
N LYS A 166 16.46 32.79 -16.21
CA LYS A 166 15.94 34.09 -16.64
C LYS A 166 14.48 33.99 -17.09
N VAL A 167 14.15 32.96 -17.89
CA VAL A 167 12.77 32.75 -18.36
C VAL A 167 11.84 32.43 -17.17
N GLY A 168 12.28 31.57 -16.24
CA GLY A 168 11.51 31.23 -15.04
C GLY A 168 11.24 32.45 -14.15
N GLN A 169 12.24 33.23 -13.84
CA GLN A 169 12.11 34.46 -13.03
C GLN A 169 11.20 35.51 -13.69
N GLU A 170 11.39 35.77 -14.99
CA GLU A 170 10.55 36.69 -15.75
C GLU A 170 9.07 36.30 -15.70
N LEU A 171 8.78 35.00 -15.86
CA LEU A 171 7.40 34.47 -15.83
C LEU A 171 6.79 34.48 -14.42
N ALA A 172 7.59 34.28 -13.39
CA ALA A 172 7.14 34.32 -12.00
C ALA A 172 6.88 35.77 -11.50
N GLU A 173 7.65 36.76 -12.00
CA GLU A 173 7.49 38.16 -11.65
C GLU A 173 6.42 38.87 -12.50
N GLY A 174 5.90 38.22 -13.54
CA GLY A 174 4.92 38.77 -14.48
C GLY A 174 3.61 39.20 -13.82
N LYS A 175 3.01 40.31 -14.29
CA LYS A 175 1.66 40.74 -13.87
C LYS A 175 0.62 39.98 -14.70
N GLY A 176 -0.26 39.26 -14.03
CA GLY A 176 -1.36 38.51 -14.68
C GLY A 176 -1.26 37.02 -14.44
N ASP A 177 -1.48 36.23 -15.48
CA ASP A 177 -1.38 34.75 -15.44
C ASP A 177 0.04 34.29 -15.11
N THR A 178 0.37 34.28 -13.83
CA THR A 178 1.72 34.00 -13.34
C THR A 178 2.03 32.51 -13.43
N ALA A 179 3.23 32.19 -13.95
CA ALA A 179 3.86 30.91 -13.69
C ALA A 179 4.55 30.95 -12.31
N PHE A 180 4.79 29.78 -11.73
CA PHE A 180 5.66 29.66 -10.56
C PHE A 180 7.02 29.15 -11.02
N PHE A 181 8.07 29.60 -10.36
CA PHE A 181 9.43 29.13 -10.60
C PHE A 181 10.01 28.64 -9.28
N ASP A 182 10.14 27.33 -9.16
CA ASP A 182 10.53 26.66 -7.94
C ASP A 182 11.82 25.87 -8.13
N HIS A 183 12.59 25.75 -7.05
CA HIS A 183 13.71 24.84 -6.92
C HIS A 183 13.36 23.77 -5.90
N VAL A 184 13.41 22.50 -6.32
CA VAL A 184 12.98 21.36 -5.52
C VAL A 184 14.19 20.52 -5.16
N ASP A 185 14.57 20.54 -3.90
CA ASP A 185 15.66 19.77 -3.34
C ASP A 185 15.17 18.40 -2.83
N TYR A 186 15.98 17.37 -3.07
CA TYR A 186 15.88 16.07 -2.44
C TYR A 186 14.50 15.40 -2.48
N ILE A 187 14.05 15.06 -3.67
CA ILE A 187 12.79 14.34 -3.85
C ILE A 187 13.01 12.83 -3.77
N TYR A 188 12.23 12.18 -2.93
CA TYR A 188 12.15 10.74 -2.84
C TYR A 188 11.03 10.17 -3.72
N PRO A 189 11.11 8.90 -4.13
CA PRO A 189 10.03 8.26 -4.88
C PRO A 189 8.69 8.34 -4.12
N LEU A 190 7.61 8.46 -4.87
CA LEU A 190 6.23 8.59 -4.38
C LEU A 190 5.90 9.93 -3.67
N GLN A 191 6.79 10.92 -3.76
CA GLN A 191 6.53 12.28 -3.27
C GLN A 191 6.04 13.24 -4.36
N LEU A 192 6.31 12.93 -5.63
CA LEU A 192 5.81 13.69 -6.77
C LEU A 192 4.62 12.99 -7.42
N MET A 193 3.82 13.77 -8.14
CA MET A 193 2.84 13.22 -9.07
C MET A 193 3.53 12.32 -10.08
N LYS A 194 2.91 11.19 -10.41
CA LYS A 194 3.48 10.14 -11.26
C LYS A 194 4.10 10.66 -12.56
N SER A 195 3.43 11.60 -13.26
CA SER A 195 3.92 12.15 -14.53
C SER A 195 5.23 12.93 -14.37
N LEU A 196 5.35 13.71 -13.31
CA LEU A 196 6.56 14.48 -12.99
C LEU A 196 7.68 13.55 -12.52
N GLU A 197 7.37 12.64 -11.60
CA GLU A 197 8.35 11.68 -11.09
C GLU A 197 8.92 10.81 -12.23
N ASN A 198 8.07 10.26 -13.11
CA ASN A 198 8.54 9.50 -14.25
C ASN A 198 9.42 10.33 -15.18
N THR A 199 9.10 11.62 -15.36
CA THR A 199 9.93 12.51 -16.17
C THR A 199 11.28 12.74 -15.51
N VAL A 200 11.30 13.18 -14.24
CA VAL A 200 12.52 13.52 -13.49
C VAL A 200 13.50 12.34 -13.42
N TYR A 201 13.01 11.14 -13.08
CA TYR A 201 13.87 9.95 -12.98
C TYR A 201 14.39 9.42 -14.34
N ASN A 202 13.80 9.84 -15.46
CA ASN A 202 14.26 9.50 -16.80
C ASN A 202 15.14 10.58 -17.44
N MET A 203 15.32 11.74 -16.80
CA MET A 203 16.16 12.82 -17.29
C MET A 203 17.65 12.60 -17.01
N LYS A 204 18.49 13.26 -17.81
CA LYS A 204 19.92 13.39 -17.55
C LYS A 204 20.18 14.72 -16.86
N VAL A 205 21.19 14.78 -16.00
CA VAL A 205 21.62 16.04 -15.35
C VAL A 205 21.87 17.11 -16.39
N GLY A 206 21.32 18.29 -16.18
CA GLY A 206 21.33 19.43 -17.11
C GLY A 206 20.27 19.37 -18.22
N GLN A 207 19.54 18.28 -18.37
CA GLN A 207 18.47 18.17 -19.37
C GLN A 207 17.27 19.04 -18.96
N ILE A 208 16.62 19.63 -19.96
CA ILE A 208 15.36 20.39 -19.82
C ILE A 208 14.28 19.65 -20.60
N VAL A 209 13.16 19.37 -19.97
CA VAL A 209 12.01 18.66 -20.56
C VAL A 209 10.74 19.42 -20.27
N GLY A 210 9.90 19.60 -21.29
CA GLY A 210 8.60 20.28 -21.15
C GLY A 210 7.89 20.52 -22.50
N PRO A 211 6.66 20.97 -22.48
CA PRO A 211 5.75 20.99 -21.34
C PRO A 211 5.32 19.59 -20.89
N VAL A 212 5.51 19.26 -19.62
CA VAL A 212 5.03 18.02 -18.99
C VAL A 212 3.70 18.32 -18.32
N ARG A 213 2.69 17.50 -18.56
CA ARG A 213 1.37 17.67 -17.93
C ARG A 213 1.28 16.96 -16.61
N SER A 214 0.69 17.62 -15.62
CA SER A 214 0.28 17.03 -14.33
C SER A 214 -1.11 17.54 -13.92
N PRO A 215 -1.74 16.98 -12.88
CA PRO A 215 -2.96 17.55 -12.31
C PRO A 215 -2.82 19.00 -11.81
N ALA A 216 -1.62 19.49 -11.53
CA ALA A 216 -1.37 20.87 -11.10
C ALA A 216 -1.20 21.86 -12.27
N GLY A 217 -0.93 21.39 -13.50
CA GLY A 217 -0.67 22.24 -14.65
C GLY A 217 0.30 21.67 -15.65
N TYR A 218 0.99 22.57 -16.37
CA TYR A 218 2.09 22.24 -17.26
C TYR A 218 3.41 22.69 -16.65
N HIS A 219 4.42 21.85 -16.80
CA HIS A 219 5.71 21.99 -16.15
C HIS A 219 6.84 22.00 -17.18
N ILE A 220 7.84 22.84 -16.96
CA ILE A 220 9.12 22.78 -17.67
C ILE A 220 10.18 22.46 -16.63
N LEU A 221 10.70 21.24 -16.67
CA LEU A 221 11.62 20.68 -15.67
C LEU A 221 13.06 20.78 -16.15
N ARG A 222 13.99 21.15 -15.25
CA ARG A 222 15.44 21.04 -15.46
C ARG A 222 16.04 20.21 -14.33
N LEU A 223 16.61 19.04 -14.67
CA LEU A 223 17.30 18.21 -13.68
C LEU A 223 18.66 18.81 -13.35
N GLU A 224 18.84 19.18 -12.08
CA GLU A 224 20.07 19.82 -11.59
C GLU A 224 21.11 18.79 -11.13
N LYS A 225 20.65 17.78 -10.37
CA LYS A 225 21.53 16.82 -9.72
C LYS A 225 20.81 15.51 -9.45
N LEU A 226 21.58 14.41 -9.50
CA LEU A 226 21.21 13.11 -8.93
C LEU A 226 22.20 12.79 -7.79
N THR A 227 21.70 12.78 -6.57
CA THR A 227 22.51 12.48 -5.38
C THR A 227 22.31 11.01 -5.01
N PRO A 228 23.38 10.19 -4.90
CA PRO A 228 23.24 8.86 -4.31
C PRO A 228 22.58 8.95 -2.94
N ASN A 229 21.63 8.07 -2.65
CA ASN A 229 20.92 8.12 -1.38
C ASN A 229 21.84 7.69 -0.24
N PRO A 230 22.23 8.58 0.69
CA PRO A 230 23.14 8.26 1.78
C PRO A 230 22.45 7.51 2.93
N GLY A 231 21.14 7.24 2.80
CA GLY A 231 20.34 6.69 3.87
C GLY A 231 19.94 7.74 4.92
N ARG A 232 19.96 7.34 6.19
CA ARG A 232 19.56 8.19 7.33
C ARG A 232 20.68 8.29 8.33
N ILE A 233 20.79 9.45 8.99
CA ILE A 233 21.75 9.64 10.07
C ILE A 233 21.06 10.06 11.36
N ARG A 234 21.69 9.79 12.48
CA ARG A 234 21.33 10.30 13.80
C ARG A 234 22.50 11.08 14.35
N VAL A 235 22.23 12.28 14.80
CA VAL A 235 23.25 13.18 15.35
C VAL A 235 22.84 13.71 16.72
N ALA A 236 23.81 14.20 17.48
CA ALA A 236 23.56 15.15 18.55
C ALA A 236 24.07 16.52 18.11
N HIS A 237 23.48 17.60 18.63
CA HIS A 237 23.94 18.93 18.34
C HIS A 237 23.96 19.85 19.56
N ILE A 238 24.83 20.87 19.51
CA ILE A 238 24.84 22.01 20.41
C ILE A 238 24.43 23.22 19.59
N MET A 239 23.28 23.83 19.92
CA MET A 239 22.82 25.04 19.24
C MET A 239 23.18 26.26 20.05
N VAL A 240 24.06 27.09 19.52
CA VAL A 240 24.51 28.36 20.10
C VAL A 240 23.79 29.50 19.41
N GLY A 241 22.93 30.19 20.12
CA GLY A 241 22.11 31.29 19.59
C GLY A 241 21.65 32.23 20.67
N THR A 242 20.73 33.10 20.33
CA THR A 242 20.09 34.05 21.25
C THR A 242 18.65 34.25 20.82
N ASN A 243 17.80 34.69 21.75
CA ASN A 243 16.42 35.09 21.47
C ASN A 243 16.33 36.57 21.05
N SER A 244 17.44 37.27 20.82
CA SER A 244 17.46 38.65 20.35
C SER A 244 17.07 38.73 18.87
N GLU A 245 16.30 39.74 18.50
CA GLU A 245 15.94 40.03 17.09
C GLU A 245 17.16 40.52 16.28
N ASP A 246 18.16 41.12 16.92
CA ASP A 246 19.41 41.55 16.32
C ASP A 246 20.61 40.91 17.04
N PRO A 247 20.97 39.66 16.71
CA PRO A 247 22.02 38.93 17.39
C PRO A 247 23.41 39.38 16.92
N ASP A 248 24.33 39.61 17.87
CA ASP A 248 25.76 39.72 17.57
C ASP A 248 26.31 38.39 17.06
N THR A 249 26.29 38.24 15.75
CA THR A 249 26.72 36.99 15.09
C THR A 249 28.20 36.70 15.26
N VAL A 250 29.04 37.72 15.53
CA VAL A 250 30.48 37.57 15.78
C VAL A 250 30.72 36.97 17.16
N ALA A 251 30.04 37.51 18.19
CA ALA A 251 30.12 36.95 19.54
C ALA A 251 29.56 35.51 19.61
N LEU A 252 28.47 35.21 18.89
CA LEU A 252 27.94 33.85 18.80
C LEU A 252 28.89 32.88 18.13
N LEU A 253 29.55 33.29 17.04
CA LEU A 253 30.59 32.47 16.39
C LEU A 253 31.80 32.21 17.30
N GLN A 254 32.28 33.27 17.99
CA GLN A 254 33.36 33.14 18.94
C GLN A 254 33.00 32.11 20.04
N ARG A 255 31.82 32.21 20.61
CA ARG A 255 31.32 31.26 21.61
C ARG A 255 31.20 29.84 21.08
N ALA A 256 30.72 29.68 19.87
CA ALA A 256 30.63 28.37 19.24
C ALA A 256 32.01 27.75 18.99
N ASN A 257 33.01 28.56 18.60
CA ASN A 257 34.41 28.12 18.46
C ASN A 257 35.02 27.72 19.79
N GLU A 258 34.79 28.49 20.87
CA GLU A 258 35.25 28.14 22.22
C GLU A 258 34.70 26.78 22.66
N ILE A 259 33.43 26.52 22.42
CA ILE A 259 32.78 25.24 22.72
C ILE A 259 33.39 24.12 21.89
N TYR A 260 33.64 24.35 20.60
CA TYR A 260 34.29 23.38 19.73
C TYR A 260 35.70 23.04 20.20
N ASP A 261 36.47 24.04 20.62
CA ASP A 261 37.86 23.83 21.13
C ASP A 261 37.86 23.01 22.43
N ARG A 262 36.89 23.22 23.31
CA ARG A 262 36.68 22.41 24.52
C ARG A 262 36.35 20.96 24.20
N LEU A 263 35.52 20.72 23.20
CA LEU A 263 35.25 19.37 22.68
C LEU A 263 36.51 18.69 22.14
N LYS A 264 37.36 19.44 21.43
CA LYS A 264 38.66 18.93 20.94
C LYS A 264 39.65 18.63 22.07
N GLN A 265 39.50 19.28 23.23
CA GLN A 265 40.28 19.01 24.45
C GLN A 265 39.70 17.84 25.25
N GLY A 266 38.63 17.19 24.79
CA GLY A 266 38.06 16.00 25.40
C GLY A 266 36.91 16.24 26.40
N GLU A 267 36.39 17.48 26.46
CA GLU A 267 35.25 17.74 27.33
C GLU A 267 33.96 17.03 26.82
N SER A 268 33.12 16.62 27.74
CA SER A 268 31.89 15.86 27.40
C SER A 268 30.92 16.65 26.54
N PHE A 269 30.51 16.07 25.40
CA PHE A 269 29.52 16.66 24.52
C PHE A 269 28.20 16.92 25.24
N SER A 270 27.69 15.96 26.03
CA SER A 270 26.49 16.09 26.84
C SER A 270 26.57 17.22 27.87
N ALA A 271 27.71 17.37 28.55
CA ALA A 271 27.92 18.46 29.50
C ALA A 271 27.84 19.83 28.82
N LEU A 272 28.43 19.96 27.62
CA LEU A 272 28.35 21.19 26.83
C LEU A 272 26.97 21.46 26.22
N VAL A 273 26.24 20.42 25.85
CA VAL A 273 24.82 20.55 25.45
C VAL A 273 24.02 21.17 26.58
N ASN A 274 24.12 20.61 27.78
CA ASN A 274 23.38 21.07 28.96
C ASN A 274 23.73 22.50 29.36
N ALA A 275 25.01 22.88 29.20
CA ALA A 275 25.53 24.20 29.59
C ALA A 275 25.19 25.30 28.56
N TYR A 276 25.19 24.97 27.25
CA TYR A 276 25.22 25.99 26.20
C TYR A 276 24.16 25.87 25.14
N SER A 277 23.53 24.68 24.94
CA SER A 277 22.54 24.54 23.89
C SER A 277 21.25 25.28 24.22
N ILE A 278 20.78 26.10 23.28
CA ILE A 278 19.50 26.80 23.40
C ILE A 278 18.34 25.98 22.77
N ASP A 279 18.59 24.85 22.11
CA ASP A 279 17.53 23.99 21.58
C ASP A 279 16.83 23.24 22.70
N ALA A 280 15.70 23.79 23.16
CA ALA A 280 14.94 23.21 24.26
C ALA A 280 14.40 21.79 23.98
N LYS A 281 14.24 21.42 22.69
CA LYS A 281 13.68 20.12 22.29
C LYS A 281 14.69 18.99 22.48
N SER A 282 15.94 19.22 22.14
CA SER A 282 17.00 18.20 22.23
C SER A 282 17.90 18.32 23.45
N ARG A 283 17.99 19.49 24.09
CA ARG A 283 18.90 19.75 25.21
C ARG A 283 18.73 18.74 26.36
N ASN A 284 17.48 18.40 26.72
CA ASN A 284 17.18 17.44 27.79
C ASN A 284 17.43 15.97 27.38
N ASN A 285 17.82 15.73 26.14
CA ASN A 285 18.18 14.44 25.58
C ASN A 285 19.60 14.48 25.00
N ASP A 286 20.54 15.11 25.71
CA ASP A 286 21.97 15.23 25.32
C ASP A 286 22.19 15.79 23.90
N GLY A 287 21.26 16.60 23.40
CA GLY A 287 21.28 17.17 22.06
C GLY A 287 20.91 16.19 20.94
N ILE A 288 20.46 14.97 21.26
CA ILE A 288 20.16 13.91 20.29
C ILE A 288 18.90 14.23 19.51
N LEU A 289 19.02 14.21 18.19
CA LEU A 289 17.90 14.34 17.24
C LEU A 289 17.41 12.96 16.76
N PRO A 290 16.15 12.85 16.31
CA PRO A 290 15.68 11.66 15.60
C PRO A 290 16.55 11.38 14.35
N TYR A 291 16.44 10.15 13.78
CA TYR A 291 17.02 9.89 12.46
C TYR A 291 16.36 10.77 11.41
N PHE A 292 17.18 11.33 10.53
CA PHE A 292 16.71 12.15 9.40
C PHE A 292 17.46 11.81 8.12
N SER A 293 16.82 12.10 6.99
CA SER A 293 17.30 11.95 5.63
C SER A 293 17.69 13.31 5.05
N LEU A 294 18.25 13.34 3.84
CA LEU A 294 18.40 14.58 3.08
C LEU A 294 17.03 15.21 2.80
N GLY A 295 16.90 16.51 3.04
CA GLY A 295 15.66 17.27 2.90
C GLY A 295 14.87 17.47 4.19
N ASP A 296 15.20 16.76 5.27
CA ASP A 296 14.48 16.86 6.56
C ASP A 296 14.94 18.05 7.40
N MET A 297 16.16 18.57 7.16
CA MET A 297 16.77 19.64 7.96
C MET A 297 17.10 20.86 7.09
N VAL A 298 17.41 21.99 7.75
CA VAL A 298 17.89 23.17 7.01
C VAL A 298 19.23 22.85 6.35
N ARG A 299 19.37 23.25 5.08
CA ARG A 299 20.45 22.86 4.19
C ARG A 299 21.86 22.96 4.78
N PRO A 300 22.28 24.07 5.42
CA PRO A 300 23.64 24.15 5.99
C PRO A 300 23.92 23.14 7.11
N PHE A 301 22.90 22.87 7.95
CA PHE A 301 23.00 21.86 9.02
C PHE A 301 23.12 20.47 8.42
N GLU A 302 22.30 20.17 7.43
CA GLU A 302 22.24 18.87 6.77
C GLU A 302 23.53 18.57 6.02
N GLU A 303 24.03 19.50 5.21
CA GLU A 303 25.28 19.34 4.48
C GLU A 303 26.45 19.06 5.42
N ALA A 304 26.52 19.77 6.56
CA ALA A 304 27.57 19.54 7.56
C ALA A 304 27.42 18.20 8.27
N ALA A 305 26.18 17.79 8.59
CA ALA A 305 25.88 16.53 9.26
C ALA A 305 26.24 15.32 8.38
N PHE A 306 25.84 15.35 7.09
CA PHE A 306 26.13 14.27 6.14
C PHE A 306 27.60 14.22 5.70
N ALA A 307 28.34 15.32 5.82
CA ALA A 307 29.80 15.37 5.55
C ALA A 307 30.63 14.66 6.61
N LEU A 308 30.11 14.45 7.83
CA LEU A 308 30.77 13.65 8.88
C LEU A 308 30.85 12.20 8.44
N LYS A 309 31.99 11.53 8.63
CA LYS A 309 32.23 10.18 8.10
C LYS A 309 32.03 9.09 9.14
N ASP A 310 32.66 9.26 10.28
CA ASP A 310 32.74 8.23 11.31
C ASP A 310 31.89 8.59 12.54
N THR A 311 31.29 7.57 13.16
CA THR A 311 30.57 7.76 14.43
C THR A 311 31.50 8.39 15.46
N GLY A 312 31.08 9.50 16.04
CA GLY A 312 31.85 10.31 16.95
C GLY A 312 32.48 11.56 16.34
N ASP A 313 32.51 11.67 15.01
CA ASP A 313 32.97 12.88 14.33
C ASP A 313 32.15 14.10 14.74
N ILE A 314 32.85 15.26 14.85
CA ILE A 314 32.25 16.52 15.28
C ILE A 314 32.50 17.58 14.19
N SER A 315 31.44 18.27 13.76
CA SER A 315 31.54 19.37 12.80
C SER A 315 32.20 20.61 13.43
N ARG A 316 32.80 21.46 12.60
CA ARG A 316 33.00 22.85 12.99
C ARG A 316 31.67 23.56 13.21
N PRO A 317 31.65 24.74 13.89
CA PRO A 317 30.41 25.51 14.00
C PRO A 317 29.81 25.85 12.63
N VAL A 318 28.54 25.48 12.43
CA VAL A 318 27.78 25.67 11.19
C VAL A 318 26.70 26.71 11.42
N ARG A 319 26.65 27.74 10.58
CA ARG A 319 25.63 28.79 10.68
C ARG A 319 24.33 28.37 10.00
N THR A 320 23.23 28.55 10.70
CA THR A 320 21.88 28.46 10.16
C THR A 320 21.08 29.72 10.54
N ARG A 321 19.83 29.82 10.09
CA ARG A 321 18.90 30.87 10.54
C ARG A 321 18.57 30.82 12.03
N TYR A 322 18.86 29.70 12.71
CA TYR A 322 18.60 29.51 14.14
C TYR A 322 19.80 29.79 15.04
N GLY A 323 20.99 30.00 14.48
CA GLY A 323 22.24 30.20 15.20
C GLY A 323 23.37 29.33 14.65
N TYR A 324 24.38 29.08 15.49
CA TYR A 324 25.49 28.19 15.18
C TYR A 324 25.27 26.80 15.78
N HIS A 325 25.55 25.76 15.02
CA HIS A 325 25.41 24.38 15.43
C HIS A 325 26.76 23.67 15.42
N ILE A 326 27.07 22.92 16.46
CA ILE A 326 28.16 21.95 16.49
C ILE A 326 27.49 20.58 16.49
N ILE A 327 27.79 19.76 15.49
CA ILE A 327 27.06 18.53 15.19
C ILE A 327 27.99 17.35 15.44
N LYS A 328 27.51 16.33 16.17
CA LYS A 328 28.23 15.07 16.40
C LYS A 328 27.46 13.91 15.76
N LEU A 329 28.12 13.15 14.88
CA LEU A 329 27.54 11.95 14.29
C LEU A 329 27.44 10.83 15.33
N LEU A 330 26.24 10.27 15.50
CA LEU A 330 25.98 9.17 16.43
C LEU A 330 25.80 7.83 15.72
N ASP A 331 25.08 7.84 14.59
CA ASP A 331 24.79 6.62 13.84
C ASP A 331 24.48 6.96 12.38
N ARG A 332 24.78 6.01 11.48
CA ARG A 332 24.46 6.10 10.05
C ARG A 332 23.83 4.80 9.60
N ARG A 333 22.66 4.88 8.99
CA ARG A 333 21.93 3.75 8.43
C ARG A 333 21.81 3.91 6.92
N PRO A 334 22.35 3.00 6.14
CA PRO A 334 22.17 3.02 4.69
C PRO A 334 20.69 2.85 4.32
N LEU A 335 20.37 3.02 3.04
CA LEU A 335 19.05 2.65 2.52
C LEU A 335 18.78 1.17 2.88
N PRO A 336 17.65 0.85 3.54
CA PRO A 336 17.30 -0.53 3.86
C PRO A 336 17.22 -1.40 2.60
N PRO A 337 17.43 -2.73 2.71
CA PRO A 337 17.22 -3.63 1.58
C PRO A 337 15.75 -3.66 1.12
N TYR A 338 15.53 -4.11 -0.11
CA TYR A 338 14.20 -4.13 -0.75
C TYR A 338 13.14 -4.80 0.13
N GLU A 339 13.47 -5.92 0.75
CA GLU A 339 12.56 -6.75 1.55
C GLU A 339 11.97 -6.00 2.77
N GLU A 340 12.73 -5.05 3.31
CA GLU A 340 12.26 -4.20 4.42
C GLU A 340 11.38 -3.04 3.93
N MET A 341 11.58 -2.59 2.69
CA MET A 341 10.88 -1.45 2.09
C MET A 341 9.61 -1.83 1.31
N GLU A 342 9.53 -3.06 0.83
CA GLU A 342 8.47 -3.57 -0.06
C GLU A 342 7.06 -3.25 0.45
N LYS A 343 6.77 -3.58 1.70
CA LYS A 343 5.45 -3.36 2.30
C LYS A 343 5.09 -1.86 2.38
N SER A 344 6.06 -1.02 2.69
CA SER A 344 5.85 0.43 2.77
C SER A 344 5.56 1.01 1.39
N TYR A 345 6.35 0.66 0.38
CA TYR A 345 6.14 1.11 -1.00
C TYR A 345 4.81 0.60 -1.55
N TYR A 346 4.48 -0.67 -1.35
CA TYR A 346 3.16 -1.20 -1.73
C TYR A 346 2.02 -0.37 -1.15
N THR A 347 2.08 -0.07 0.16
CA THR A 347 1.05 0.70 0.84
C THR A 347 0.91 2.11 0.28
N THR A 348 2.04 2.80 0.07
CA THR A 348 2.05 4.16 -0.48
C THR A 348 1.58 4.20 -1.94
N MET A 349 2.05 3.26 -2.78
CA MET A 349 1.58 3.15 -4.17
C MET A 349 0.07 2.90 -4.24
N ARG A 350 -0.44 2.04 -3.36
CA ARG A 350 -1.87 1.70 -3.34
C ARG A 350 -2.76 2.89 -2.98
N GLN A 351 -2.27 3.79 -2.14
CA GLN A 351 -3.00 4.99 -1.70
C GLN A 351 -2.80 6.20 -2.64
N GLY A 352 -1.80 6.17 -3.50
CA GLY A 352 -1.43 7.26 -4.39
C GLY A 352 -1.87 7.06 -5.84
N ASP A 353 -1.40 7.95 -6.70
CA ASP A 353 -1.67 7.98 -8.15
C ASP A 353 -0.98 6.84 -8.93
N ARG A 354 -0.14 6.04 -8.25
CA ARG A 354 0.51 4.84 -8.80
C ARG A 354 -0.26 3.54 -8.54
N ASN A 355 -1.46 3.62 -7.96
CA ASN A 355 -2.28 2.44 -7.69
C ASN A 355 -2.49 1.56 -8.94
N PHE A 356 -2.72 2.18 -10.10
CA PHE A 356 -2.88 1.46 -11.37
C PHE A 356 -1.65 0.66 -11.81
N GLU A 357 -0.44 1.06 -11.39
CA GLU A 357 0.80 0.35 -11.74
C GLU A 357 0.91 -1.01 -11.04
N LEU A 358 0.39 -1.11 -9.82
CA LEU A 358 0.34 -2.39 -9.09
C LEU A 358 -0.50 -3.44 -9.82
N PHE A 359 -1.60 -3.02 -10.44
CA PHE A 359 -2.54 -3.93 -11.10
C PHE A 359 -2.34 -4.05 -12.60
N LYS A 360 -1.46 -3.25 -13.20
CA LYS A 360 -1.28 -3.20 -14.65
C LYS A 360 -1.02 -4.58 -15.27
N SER A 361 -0.12 -5.35 -14.67
CA SER A 361 0.24 -6.68 -15.18
C SER A 361 -0.93 -7.65 -15.12
N TYR A 362 -1.71 -7.61 -14.04
CA TYR A 362 -2.94 -8.38 -13.89
C TYR A 362 -3.99 -7.96 -14.92
N ASP A 363 -4.27 -6.65 -15.00
CA ASP A 363 -5.26 -6.10 -15.92
C ASP A 363 -4.97 -6.49 -17.38
N GLU A 364 -3.71 -6.38 -17.82
CA GLU A 364 -3.28 -6.73 -19.19
C GLU A 364 -3.42 -8.24 -19.46
N LYS A 365 -3.09 -9.07 -18.49
CA LYS A 365 -3.23 -10.53 -18.60
C LYS A 365 -4.72 -10.92 -18.75
N GLU A 366 -5.58 -10.33 -17.91
CA GLU A 366 -7.00 -10.65 -17.92
C GLU A 366 -7.73 -10.03 -19.13
N LYS A 367 -7.37 -8.83 -19.57
CA LYS A 367 -7.82 -8.26 -20.85
C LYS A 367 -7.54 -9.21 -22.01
N LYS A 368 -6.34 -9.78 -22.07
CA LYS A 368 -5.98 -10.77 -23.09
C LYS A 368 -6.79 -12.07 -22.97
N LYS A 369 -6.97 -12.58 -21.75
CA LYS A 369 -7.74 -13.79 -21.46
C LYS A 369 -9.18 -13.66 -21.96
N TYR A 370 -9.81 -12.51 -21.73
CA TYR A 370 -11.21 -12.24 -22.10
C TYR A 370 -11.39 -11.60 -23.47
N GLY A 371 -10.34 -11.54 -24.30
CA GLY A 371 -10.44 -11.06 -25.67
C GLY A 371 -10.85 -9.58 -25.77
N TYR A 372 -10.26 -8.73 -24.88
CA TYR A 372 -10.54 -7.30 -24.92
C TYR A 372 -10.16 -6.65 -26.24
N VAL A 373 -11.09 -5.91 -26.83
CA VAL A 373 -10.90 -5.07 -28.01
C VAL A 373 -11.38 -3.66 -27.71
N PHE A 374 -10.52 -2.67 -27.94
CA PHE A 374 -10.83 -1.25 -27.76
C PHE A 374 -11.20 -0.58 -29.09
N TYR A 375 -12.21 0.26 -29.08
CA TYR A 375 -12.65 1.04 -30.24
C TYR A 375 -12.30 2.53 -30.05
N PRO A 376 -11.14 2.97 -30.53
CA PRO A 376 -10.63 4.32 -30.25
C PRO A 376 -11.51 5.42 -30.82
N GLU A 377 -12.22 5.19 -31.93
CA GLU A 377 -13.12 6.19 -32.52
C GLU A 377 -14.31 6.50 -31.61
N ALA A 378 -14.92 5.48 -31.01
CA ALA A 378 -15.98 5.64 -30.05
C ALA A 378 -15.50 6.38 -28.78
N TYR A 379 -14.32 6.03 -28.31
CA TYR A 379 -13.72 6.72 -27.15
C TYR A 379 -13.40 8.19 -27.46
N ALA A 380 -12.89 8.49 -28.65
CA ALA A 380 -12.59 9.86 -29.07
C ALA A 380 -13.85 10.75 -29.13
N GLU A 381 -15.03 10.20 -29.32
CA GLU A 381 -16.28 10.96 -29.24
C GLU A 381 -16.59 11.39 -27.80
N LEU A 382 -16.35 10.52 -26.81
CA LEU A 382 -16.48 10.88 -25.40
C LEU A 382 -15.41 11.92 -25.00
N GLN A 383 -14.17 11.77 -25.51
CA GLN A 383 -13.10 12.75 -25.27
C GLN A 383 -13.48 14.14 -25.80
N ARG A 384 -14.17 14.23 -26.94
CA ARG A 384 -14.66 15.53 -27.47
C ARG A 384 -15.69 16.19 -26.55
N LEU A 385 -16.50 15.42 -25.81
CA LEU A 385 -17.37 16.01 -24.80
C LEU A 385 -16.58 16.64 -23.64
N CYS A 386 -15.38 16.13 -23.35
CA CYS A 386 -14.49 16.68 -22.34
C CYS A 386 -13.93 18.07 -22.73
N ASP A 387 -14.05 18.49 -23.98
CA ASP A 387 -13.66 19.84 -24.40
C ASP A 387 -14.57 20.90 -23.76
N ASP A 388 -15.83 20.57 -23.56
CA ASP A 388 -16.85 21.52 -23.07
C ASP A 388 -17.39 21.19 -21.69
N TYR A 389 -17.34 19.91 -21.26
CA TYR A 389 -17.96 19.45 -20.03
C TYR A 389 -17.00 18.57 -19.23
N PHE A 390 -16.98 18.74 -17.93
CA PHE A 390 -16.31 17.79 -17.07
C PHE A 390 -17.13 16.48 -16.98
N PRO A 391 -16.53 15.27 -16.93
CA PRO A 391 -17.25 14.00 -16.99
C PRO A 391 -18.31 13.78 -15.87
N THR A 392 -18.19 14.48 -14.74
CA THR A 392 -19.20 14.45 -13.66
C THR A 392 -20.36 15.42 -13.88
N ASP A 393 -20.28 16.30 -14.89
CA ASP A 393 -21.34 17.26 -15.19
C ASP A 393 -22.57 16.55 -15.74
N THR A 394 -23.74 16.97 -15.30
CA THR A 394 -25.04 16.48 -15.81
C THR A 394 -25.18 16.63 -17.31
N ASN A 395 -24.61 17.69 -17.90
CA ASN A 395 -24.63 17.91 -19.36
C ASN A 395 -23.76 16.88 -20.09
N PHE A 396 -22.59 16.52 -19.54
CA PHE A 396 -21.77 15.44 -20.07
C PHE A 396 -22.58 14.14 -20.08
N TYR A 397 -23.13 13.74 -18.93
CA TYR A 397 -23.92 12.52 -18.79
C TYR A 397 -25.11 12.50 -19.75
N ASN A 398 -25.91 13.59 -19.83
CA ASN A 398 -27.10 13.65 -20.69
C ASN A 398 -26.76 13.49 -22.18
N ARG A 399 -25.57 13.84 -22.61
CA ARG A 399 -25.08 13.64 -23.99
C ARG A 399 -24.50 12.24 -24.16
N ALA A 400 -23.63 11.81 -23.27
CA ALA A 400 -22.92 10.53 -23.35
C ALA A 400 -23.88 9.32 -23.26
N LYS A 401 -24.94 9.39 -22.46
CA LYS A 401 -25.96 8.32 -22.35
C LYS A 401 -26.76 8.07 -23.63
N GLN A 402 -26.73 9.00 -24.59
CA GLN A 402 -27.40 8.82 -25.91
C GLN A 402 -26.45 8.22 -26.97
N MET A 403 -25.17 8.05 -26.63
CA MET A 403 -24.14 7.53 -27.53
C MET A 403 -24.13 6.00 -27.45
N ASN A 404 -24.28 5.33 -28.60
CA ASN A 404 -24.49 3.87 -28.63
C ASN A 404 -23.43 3.12 -29.45
N LYS A 405 -22.33 3.76 -29.84
CA LYS A 405 -21.23 3.04 -30.49
C LYS A 405 -20.56 2.10 -29.50
N THR A 406 -20.17 0.93 -29.95
CA THR A 406 -19.37 0.00 -29.16
C THR A 406 -18.06 0.68 -28.75
N LEU A 407 -17.86 0.81 -27.46
CA LEU A 407 -16.66 1.40 -26.85
C LEU A 407 -15.56 0.36 -26.67
N MET A 408 -15.98 -0.83 -26.25
CA MET A 408 -15.10 -1.99 -26.15
C MET A 408 -15.89 -3.30 -26.31
N HIS A 409 -15.15 -4.36 -26.65
CA HIS A 409 -15.60 -5.74 -26.62
C HIS A 409 -14.84 -6.50 -25.53
N LEU A 410 -15.51 -7.30 -24.71
CA LEU A 410 -14.89 -8.10 -23.66
C LEU A 410 -15.74 -9.34 -23.38
N ASN A 411 -15.13 -10.53 -23.36
CA ASN A 411 -15.80 -11.81 -23.06
C ASN A 411 -17.07 -12.08 -23.94
N GLY A 412 -17.00 -11.75 -25.23
CA GLY A 412 -18.14 -11.95 -26.13
C GLY A 412 -19.27 -10.91 -26.03
N ILE A 413 -19.07 -9.85 -25.23
CA ILE A 413 -20.07 -8.79 -24.98
C ILE A 413 -19.56 -7.46 -25.50
N ASP A 414 -20.40 -6.72 -26.19
CA ASP A 414 -20.16 -5.35 -26.61
C ASP A 414 -20.66 -4.36 -25.56
N PHE A 415 -19.79 -3.47 -25.14
CA PHE A 415 -20.08 -2.42 -24.18
C PHE A 415 -20.18 -1.08 -24.91
N PRO A 416 -21.37 -0.46 -25.01
CA PRO A 416 -21.54 0.82 -25.68
C PRO A 416 -21.07 1.99 -24.82
N GLN A 417 -20.86 3.15 -25.46
CA GLN A 417 -20.53 4.41 -24.81
C GLN A 417 -21.51 4.77 -23.69
N SER A 418 -22.81 4.51 -23.89
CA SER A 418 -23.88 4.80 -22.91
C SER A 418 -23.71 4.01 -21.61
N GLU A 419 -23.23 2.77 -21.66
CA GLU A 419 -23.00 1.96 -20.47
C GLU A 419 -21.83 2.51 -19.63
N PHE A 420 -20.78 2.95 -20.28
CA PHE A 420 -19.69 3.66 -19.61
C PHE A 420 -20.15 5.01 -19.03
N ALA A 421 -21.07 5.73 -19.72
CA ALA A 421 -21.65 6.96 -19.19
C ALA A 421 -22.46 6.72 -17.91
N GLU A 422 -23.22 5.61 -17.85
CA GLU A 422 -23.94 5.19 -16.64
C GLU A 422 -22.97 4.83 -15.50
N TYR A 423 -21.88 4.13 -15.81
CA TYR A 423 -20.84 3.82 -14.83
C TYR A 423 -20.21 5.10 -14.28
N LEU A 424 -19.81 6.03 -15.15
CA LEU A 424 -19.32 7.35 -14.81
C LEU A 424 -20.27 8.09 -13.86
N HIS A 425 -21.56 8.13 -14.17
CA HIS A 425 -22.56 8.87 -13.40
C HIS A 425 -22.77 8.32 -11.99
N ARG A 426 -22.58 7.01 -11.79
CA ARG A 426 -22.77 6.34 -10.48
C ARG A 426 -21.53 6.35 -9.60
N TYR A 427 -20.37 6.65 -10.15
CA TYR A 427 -19.12 6.56 -9.41
C TYR A 427 -18.94 7.75 -8.46
N PRO A 428 -18.72 7.55 -7.14
CA PRO A 428 -18.58 8.65 -6.17
C PRO A 428 -17.20 9.30 -6.29
N TYR A 429 -17.15 10.51 -6.81
CA TYR A 429 -15.87 11.18 -7.11
C TYR A 429 -15.41 12.18 -6.10
N SER A 430 -14.08 12.16 -5.96
CA SER A 430 -13.30 13.28 -5.48
C SER A 430 -11.94 13.24 -6.20
N THR A 431 -11.82 13.81 -7.38
CA THR A 431 -10.52 13.92 -8.05
C THR A 431 -10.29 15.34 -8.54
N LYS A 432 -9.05 15.79 -8.38
CA LYS A 432 -8.54 17.08 -8.80
C LYS A 432 -7.72 16.91 -10.07
N THR A 433 -8.37 16.66 -11.20
CA THR A 433 -7.69 16.38 -12.48
C THR A 433 -8.44 17.01 -13.65
N TYR A 434 -7.90 16.90 -14.86
CA TYR A 434 -8.56 17.42 -16.06
C TYR A 434 -9.60 16.46 -16.59
N SER A 435 -10.57 16.99 -17.34
CA SER A 435 -11.69 16.21 -17.86
C SER A 435 -11.25 15.00 -18.68
N GLY A 436 -10.25 15.13 -19.55
CA GLY A 436 -9.76 14.04 -20.38
C GLY A 436 -8.95 12.98 -19.61
N ASP A 437 -8.14 13.41 -18.62
CA ASP A 437 -7.39 12.48 -17.77
C ASP A 437 -8.32 11.71 -16.85
N PHE A 438 -9.30 12.41 -16.27
CA PHE A 438 -10.36 11.84 -15.47
C PHE A 438 -11.15 10.77 -16.25
N LEU A 439 -11.56 11.09 -17.47
CA LEU A 439 -12.26 10.14 -18.34
C LEU A 439 -11.41 8.87 -18.55
N SER A 440 -10.11 9.03 -18.77
CA SER A 440 -9.18 7.92 -19.00
C SER A 440 -9.02 7.04 -17.76
N GLU A 441 -8.84 7.64 -16.60
CA GLU A 441 -8.71 6.92 -15.32
C GLU A 441 -9.96 6.09 -15.02
N ILE A 442 -11.14 6.70 -15.16
CA ILE A 442 -12.39 6.01 -14.89
C ILE A 442 -12.69 4.91 -15.91
N TYR A 443 -12.24 5.09 -17.16
CA TYR A 443 -12.34 4.04 -18.16
C TYR A 443 -11.51 2.80 -17.78
N GLN A 444 -10.30 2.99 -17.22
CA GLN A 444 -9.51 1.85 -16.73
C GLN A 444 -10.18 1.17 -15.52
N LEU A 445 -10.82 1.94 -14.63
CA LEU A 445 -11.59 1.37 -13.52
C LEU A 445 -12.81 0.59 -14.03
N PHE A 446 -13.52 1.11 -15.01
CA PHE A 446 -14.66 0.44 -15.64
C PHE A 446 -14.29 -0.93 -16.19
N ILE A 447 -13.17 -1.00 -16.95
CA ILE A 447 -12.65 -2.28 -17.47
C ILE A 447 -12.31 -3.22 -16.32
N ARG A 448 -11.58 -2.72 -15.32
CA ARG A 448 -11.15 -3.52 -14.16
C ARG A 448 -12.32 -4.09 -13.38
N ASP A 449 -13.36 -3.32 -13.15
CA ASP A 449 -14.54 -3.77 -12.42
C ASP A 449 -15.27 -4.89 -13.16
N ILE A 450 -15.37 -4.79 -14.49
CA ILE A 450 -15.96 -5.85 -15.33
C ILE A 450 -15.09 -7.11 -15.29
N VAL A 451 -13.78 -6.97 -15.46
CA VAL A 451 -12.82 -8.08 -15.39
C VAL A 451 -12.88 -8.77 -14.03
N ASN A 452 -12.87 -8.00 -12.95
CA ASN A 452 -12.96 -8.54 -11.59
C ASN A 452 -14.29 -9.29 -11.35
N GLU A 453 -15.37 -8.82 -11.94
CA GLU A 453 -16.66 -9.51 -11.85
C GLU A 453 -16.65 -10.85 -12.63
N LEU A 454 -16.02 -10.88 -13.80
CA LEU A 454 -15.82 -12.12 -14.57
C LEU A 454 -14.93 -13.10 -13.82
N GLU A 455 -13.78 -12.66 -13.31
CA GLU A 455 -12.87 -13.48 -12.52
C GLU A 455 -13.55 -13.99 -11.24
N ARG A 456 -14.34 -13.17 -10.57
CA ARG A 456 -15.07 -13.58 -9.37
C ARG A 456 -16.05 -14.72 -9.64
N ARG A 457 -16.72 -14.72 -10.78
CA ARG A 457 -17.65 -15.80 -11.19
C ARG A 457 -16.91 -17.10 -11.52
N GLU A 458 -15.71 -17.00 -12.08
CA GLU A 458 -14.87 -18.15 -12.41
C GLU A 458 -14.06 -18.65 -11.18
N LEU A 459 -13.86 -17.80 -10.17
CA LEU A 459 -13.00 -18.07 -9.04
C LEU A 459 -13.44 -19.32 -8.25
N GLU A 460 -14.72 -19.42 -7.93
CA GLU A 460 -15.29 -20.54 -7.19
C GLU A 460 -15.18 -21.87 -7.95
N LYS A 461 -15.25 -21.80 -9.27
CA LYS A 461 -15.10 -22.95 -10.16
C LYS A 461 -13.64 -23.40 -10.27
N ASN A 462 -12.73 -22.43 -10.38
CA ASN A 462 -11.29 -22.68 -10.57
C ASN A 462 -10.54 -22.94 -9.26
N HIS A 463 -11.10 -22.46 -8.12
CA HIS A 463 -10.51 -22.50 -6.79
C HIS A 463 -11.48 -23.11 -5.76
N PRO A 464 -11.83 -24.39 -5.90
CA PRO A 464 -12.79 -25.05 -4.99
C PRO A 464 -12.30 -25.06 -3.53
N GLU A 465 -11.00 -24.89 -3.28
CA GLU A 465 -10.45 -24.73 -1.93
C GLU A 465 -10.93 -23.46 -1.23
N MET A 466 -11.39 -22.43 -1.96
CA MET A 466 -11.94 -21.21 -1.35
C MET A 466 -13.16 -21.49 -0.48
N GLU A 467 -14.05 -22.38 -0.91
CA GLU A 467 -15.24 -22.76 -0.13
C GLU A 467 -14.82 -23.35 1.24
N GLN A 468 -13.76 -24.17 1.24
CA GLN A 468 -13.23 -24.76 2.47
C GLN A 468 -12.54 -23.73 3.35
N LEU A 469 -11.77 -22.79 2.76
CA LEU A 469 -11.16 -21.68 3.50
C LEU A 469 -12.20 -20.77 4.15
N MET A 470 -13.24 -20.41 3.40
CA MET A 470 -14.36 -19.60 3.91
C MET A 470 -15.09 -20.31 5.05
N LYS A 471 -15.31 -21.63 4.91
CA LYS A 471 -15.95 -22.43 5.95
C LYS A 471 -15.10 -22.52 7.21
N GLU A 472 -13.81 -22.80 7.07
CA GLU A 472 -12.86 -22.84 8.19
C GLU A 472 -12.84 -21.51 8.95
N TYR A 473 -12.80 -20.39 8.21
CA TYR A 473 -12.78 -19.06 8.82
C TYR A 473 -14.10 -18.75 9.54
N SER A 474 -15.24 -19.05 8.90
CA SER A 474 -16.57 -18.94 9.50
C SER A 474 -16.67 -19.73 10.82
N ASP A 475 -16.24 -20.99 10.80
CA ASP A 475 -16.24 -21.85 11.98
C ASP A 475 -15.28 -21.31 13.06
N GLY A 476 -14.16 -20.70 12.65
CA GLY A 476 -13.20 -20.05 13.54
C GLY A 476 -13.78 -18.85 14.27
N ILE A 477 -14.49 -17.96 13.56
CA ILE A 477 -15.19 -16.79 14.16
C ILE A 477 -16.24 -17.30 15.17
N LEU A 478 -17.04 -18.28 14.78
CA LEU A 478 -18.07 -18.86 15.66
C LEU A 478 -17.46 -19.46 16.91
N LEU A 479 -16.40 -20.26 16.76
CA LEU A 479 -15.66 -20.82 17.88
C LEU A 479 -15.12 -19.75 18.81
N PHE A 480 -14.50 -18.68 18.25
CA PHE A 480 -13.94 -17.59 19.04
C PHE A 480 -15.01 -16.89 19.86
N ASN A 481 -16.08 -16.46 19.21
CA ASN A 481 -17.13 -15.67 19.86
C ASN A 481 -17.81 -16.45 20.99
N ILE A 482 -18.22 -17.69 20.72
CA ILE A 482 -18.87 -18.50 21.77
C ILE A 482 -17.89 -18.91 22.88
N SER A 483 -16.61 -19.20 22.55
CA SER A 483 -15.60 -19.49 23.57
C SER A 483 -15.27 -18.30 24.42
N TYR A 484 -15.27 -17.09 23.84
CA TYR A 484 -15.11 -15.85 24.60
C TYR A 484 -16.22 -15.70 25.62
N ASP A 485 -17.48 -15.81 25.21
CA ASP A 485 -18.64 -15.63 26.08
C ASP A 485 -18.72 -16.73 27.17
N ARG A 486 -18.41 -17.97 26.81
CA ARG A 486 -18.56 -19.13 27.72
C ARG A 486 -17.38 -19.36 28.65
N VAL A 487 -16.18 -18.95 28.22
CA VAL A 487 -14.92 -19.35 28.89
C VAL A 487 -13.95 -18.20 29.04
N TRP A 488 -13.57 -17.53 27.96
CA TRP A 488 -12.39 -16.65 27.97
C TRP A 488 -12.64 -15.27 28.61
N SER A 489 -13.89 -14.83 28.72
CA SER A 489 -14.28 -13.63 29.46
C SER A 489 -14.14 -13.81 30.98
N HIS A 490 -13.93 -15.03 31.48
CA HIS A 490 -13.78 -15.36 32.89
C HIS A 490 -12.30 -15.41 33.32
N PRO A 491 -12.00 -15.33 34.65
CA PRO A 491 -10.66 -15.45 35.17
C PRO A 491 -9.92 -16.70 34.68
N ILE A 492 -8.62 -16.59 34.42
CA ILE A 492 -7.81 -17.65 33.79
C ILE A 492 -7.86 -18.94 34.60
N GLU A 493 -7.95 -18.84 35.92
CA GLU A 493 -7.99 -19.98 36.85
C GLU A 493 -9.29 -20.79 36.71
N GLU A 494 -10.38 -20.14 36.28
CA GLU A 494 -11.70 -20.78 36.11
C GLU A 494 -11.89 -21.40 34.73
N GLN A 495 -11.16 -20.90 33.73
CA GLN A 495 -11.35 -21.31 32.32
C GLN A 495 -11.24 -22.80 32.08
N PRO A 496 -10.29 -23.57 32.66
CA PRO A 496 -10.22 -25.01 32.46
C PRO A 496 -11.45 -25.75 32.96
N LYS A 497 -12.03 -25.30 34.08
CA LYS A 497 -13.23 -25.88 34.65
C LYS A 497 -14.45 -25.58 33.76
N LEU A 498 -14.63 -24.35 33.39
CA LEU A 498 -15.72 -23.89 32.51
C LEU A 498 -15.68 -24.63 31.16
N GLU A 499 -14.50 -24.79 30.59
CA GLU A 499 -14.29 -25.53 29.35
C GLU A 499 -14.71 -26.99 29.47
N ALA A 500 -14.34 -27.67 30.57
CA ALA A 500 -14.68 -29.06 30.82
C ALA A 500 -16.20 -29.23 31.04
N GLU A 501 -16.82 -28.34 31.80
CA GLU A 501 -18.26 -28.34 32.05
C GLU A 501 -19.04 -28.10 30.77
N TRP A 502 -18.64 -27.14 29.94
CA TRP A 502 -19.25 -26.87 28.65
C TRP A 502 -19.13 -28.06 27.68
N LEU A 503 -17.96 -28.69 27.56
CA LEU A 503 -17.79 -29.87 26.72
C LEU A 503 -18.65 -31.04 27.21
N LYS A 504 -18.85 -31.20 28.52
CA LYS A 504 -19.75 -32.20 29.09
C LYS A 504 -21.22 -31.93 28.70
N GLU A 505 -21.64 -30.66 28.82
CA GLU A 505 -22.96 -30.19 28.37
C GLU A 505 -23.18 -30.49 26.88
N LEU A 506 -22.21 -30.14 26.02
CA LEU A 506 -22.31 -30.34 24.57
C LEU A 506 -22.40 -31.81 24.16
N ASN A 507 -21.61 -32.68 24.79
CA ASN A 507 -21.68 -34.12 24.54
C ASN A 507 -23.03 -34.75 25.03
N GLY A 508 -23.69 -34.14 25.99
CA GLY A 508 -25.06 -34.53 26.41
C GLY A 508 -26.14 -33.99 25.49
N LYS A 509 -25.96 -32.76 24.96
CA LYS A 509 -26.93 -32.05 24.17
C LYS A 509 -26.99 -32.54 22.70
N TYR A 510 -25.83 -32.82 22.11
CA TYR A 510 -25.71 -33.17 20.70
C TYR A 510 -25.35 -34.62 20.47
N LYS A 511 -26.10 -35.31 19.59
CA LYS A 511 -25.72 -36.66 19.14
C LYS A 511 -24.51 -36.57 18.22
N VAL A 512 -23.48 -37.35 18.50
CA VAL A 512 -22.26 -37.48 17.70
C VAL A 512 -22.18 -38.92 17.18
N LYS A 513 -21.97 -39.07 15.86
CA LYS A 513 -21.67 -40.35 15.23
C LYS A 513 -20.39 -40.24 14.44
N ILE A 514 -19.37 -41.02 14.81
CA ILE A 514 -18.12 -41.15 14.04
C ILE A 514 -18.28 -42.30 13.07
N HIS A 515 -18.01 -42.07 11.79
CA HIS A 515 -18.12 -43.07 10.72
C HIS A 515 -16.81 -43.87 10.63
N GLN A 516 -16.68 -44.90 11.47
CA GLN A 516 -15.44 -45.64 11.65
C GLN A 516 -14.89 -46.24 10.35
N LYS A 517 -15.75 -46.64 9.40
CA LYS A 517 -15.30 -47.14 8.09
C LYS A 517 -14.53 -46.07 7.29
N VAL A 518 -14.99 -44.83 7.32
CA VAL A 518 -14.31 -43.71 6.65
C VAL A 518 -13.02 -43.37 7.36
N LEU A 519 -13.06 -43.30 8.70
CA LEU A 519 -11.89 -42.99 9.52
C LEU A 519 -10.76 -44.02 9.33
N ASN A 520 -11.11 -45.33 9.29
CA ASN A 520 -10.12 -46.38 9.09
C ASN A 520 -9.50 -46.43 7.67
N ASN A 521 -10.16 -45.79 6.71
CA ASN A 521 -9.74 -45.74 5.30
C ASN A 521 -9.30 -44.35 4.84
N LEU A 522 -8.91 -43.46 5.77
CA LEU A 522 -8.54 -42.06 5.45
C LEU A 522 -7.53 -41.91 4.30
N LYS A 523 -6.60 -42.89 4.16
CA LYS A 523 -5.59 -42.88 3.09
C LYS A 523 -6.19 -42.86 1.67
N GLN A 524 -7.41 -43.38 1.49
CA GLN A 524 -8.10 -43.40 0.20
C GLN A 524 -8.60 -42.00 -0.21
N TYR A 525 -8.72 -41.09 0.75
CA TYR A 525 -9.22 -39.73 0.56
C TYR A 525 -8.11 -38.67 0.59
N LEU A 526 -6.86 -39.09 0.81
CA LEU A 526 -5.72 -38.18 0.72
C LEU A 526 -5.51 -37.71 -0.74
N PRO A 527 -5.11 -36.46 -0.96
CA PRO A 527 -4.80 -35.98 -2.29
C PRO A 527 -3.68 -36.83 -2.89
N VAL A 528 -3.86 -37.23 -4.16
CA VAL A 528 -2.81 -37.84 -4.94
C VAL A 528 -1.70 -36.83 -5.09
N ALA A 529 -0.55 -37.08 -4.45
CA ALA A 529 0.61 -36.21 -4.62
C ALA A 529 0.94 -36.14 -6.10
N THR A 530 0.70 -35.01 -6.73
CA THR A 530 1.20 -34.76 -8.08
C THR A 530 2.72 -34.83 -8.00
N LYS A 531 3.29 -35.91 -8.50
CA LYS A 531 4.73 -36.02 -8.72
C LYS A 531 5.14 -34.85 -9.62
N LYS A 532 5.83 -33.87 -9.05
CA LYS A 532 6.62 -32.92 -9.82
C LYS A 532 7.94 -33.56 -10.19
#